data_2e0b6c46ea7a022124b7923325726190
#
_entry.id   2e0b6c46ea7a022124b7923325726190
#
_cell.length_a   1.000
_cell.length_b   1.000
_cell.length_c   1.000
_cell.angle_alpha   90.00
_cell.angle_beta   90.00
_cell.angle_gamma   90.00
#
_symmetry.space_group_name_H-M   'P 1'
#
loop_
_entity.id
_entity.type
_entity.pdbx_description
1 polymer ?
#
loop_
_entity_poly.entity_id
_entity_poly.type
_entity_poly.pdbx_seq_one_letter_code
_entity_poly.pdbx_strand_id
1 'polypeptide(L)' 'SKSMIINLDMIKYLSPAFGGRFEALLENDEKVIISRQYVPVLKERLGL' A
#
# COMPACT_ATOMS: atom_id res chain seq x y z
N SER A 1 6.87 -4.67 15.94
CA SER A 1 7.34 -4.54 14.71
C SER A 1 7.50 -3.13 14.30
N LYS A 2 8.27 -2.95 13.35
CA LYS A 2 8.54 -1.72 12.92
C LYS A 2 7.52 -1.24 12.07
N SER A 3 7.18 -0.06 12.13
CA SER A 3 6.26 0.47 11.20
C SER A 3 6.92 0.48 9.88
N MET A 4 6.19 0.12 8.88
CA MET A 4 6.68 0.17 7.56
C MET A 4 6.33 1.53 7.02
N ILE A 5 7.33 2.28 6.67
CA ILE A 5 7.11 3.59 6.11
C ILE A 5 7.10 3.46 4.62
N ILE A 6 5.96 3.74 4.01
CA ILE A 6 5.82 3.66 2.57
C ILE A 6 5.73 5.06 2.03
N ASN A 7 6.61 5.37 1.10
CA ASN A 7 6.56 6.66 0.45
C ASN A 7 5.45 6.60 -0.60
N LEU A 8 4.36 7.25 -0.32
CA LEU A 8 3.20 7.17 -1.19
C LEU A 8 3.47 7.71 -2.58
N ASP A 9 4.45 8.60 -2.70
CA ASP A 9 4.78 9.13 -4.00
C ASP A 9 5.48 8.12 -4.87
N MET A 10 5.94 7.01 -4.29
CA MET A 10 6.64 6.00 -5.06
C MET A 10 5.73 4.86 -5.49
N ILE A 11 4.47 4.93 -5.18
CA ILE A 11 3.54 3.88 -5.56
C ILE A 11 3.12 4.09 -7.00
N LYS A 12 3.39 3.09 -7.85
CA LYS A 12 2.93 3.15 -9.21
C LYS A 12 1.45 2.84 -9.29
N TYR A 13 1.01 1.78 -8.66
CA TYR A 13 -0.41 1.48 -8.59
C TYR A 13 -0.66 0.46 -7.50
N LEU A 14 -1.94 0.34 -7.15
CA LEU A 14 -2.39 -0.56 -6.13
C LEU A 14 -3.29 -1.61 -6.76
N SER A 15 -3.25 -2.81 -6.20
CA SER A 15 -4.11 -3.89 -6.63
C SER A 15 -4.70 -4.56 -5.41
N PRO A 16 -5.92 -5.03 -5.49
CA PRO A 16 -6.50 -5.79 -4.38
C PRO A 16 -5.73 -7.08 -4.18
N ALA A 17 -5.55 -7.47 -2.95
CA ALA A 17 -4.88 -8.71 -2.62
C ALA A 17 -5.81 -9.55 -1.77
N PHE A 18 -5.39 -10.77 -1.53
CA PHE A 18 -6.21 -11.71 -0.80
C PHE A 18 -6.43 -11.24 0.62
N GLY A 19 -7.63 -11.46 1.14
CA GLY A 19 -7.92 -11.17 2.54
C GLY A 19 -8.12 -9.71 2.86
N GLY A 20 -8.52 -8.90 1.89
CA GLY A 20 -8.75 -7.49 2.16
C GLY A 20 -7.51 -6.64 2.15
N ARG A 21 -6.38 -7.25 1.81
CA ARG A 21 -5.13 -6.51 1.73
C ARG A 21 -5.02 -5.86 0.37
N PHE A 22 -4.02 -5.01 0.24
CA PHE A 22 -3.69 -4.43 -1.05
C PHE A 22 -2.22 -4.68 -1.34
N GLU A 23 -1.91 -4.76 -2.61
CA GLU A 23 -0.54 -4.89 -3.05
C GLU A 23 -0.15 -3.61 -3.76
N ALA A 24 0.94 -3.02 -3.34
CA ALA A 24 1.44 -1.79 -3.95
C ALA A 24 2.67 -2.09 -4.78
N LEU A 25 2.67 -1.64 -6.02
CA LEU A 25 3.86 -1.75 -6.85
C LEU A 25 4.55 -0.41 -6.82
N LEU A 26 5.81 -0.41 -6.43
CA LEU A 26 6.56 0.82 -6.27
C LEU A 26 7.34 1.15 -7.53
N GLU A 27 7.86 2.36 -7.57
CA GLU A 27 8.58 2.82 -8.74
C GLU A 27 9.83 2.00 -9.02
N ASN A 28 10.41 1.41 -7.98
CA ASN A 28 11.59 0.59 -8.16
C ASN A 28 11.23 -0.87 -8.45
N ASP A 29 9.96 -1.10 -8.82
CA ASP A 29 9.46 -2.43 -9.19
C ASP A 29 9.37 -3.38 -8.00
N GLU A 30 9.44 -2.87 -6.79
CA GLU A 30 9.23 -3.69 -5.61
C GLU A 30 7.76 -3.75 -5.29
N LYS A 31 7.33 -4.88 -4.75
CA LYS A 31 5.96 -5.05 -4.33
C LYS A 31 5.88 -5.08 -2.83
N VAL A 32 4.90 -4.42 -2.29
CA VAL A 32 4.68 -4.36 -0.85
C VAL A 32 3.24 -4.72 -0.56
N ILE A 33 3.04 -5.59 0.41
CA ILE A 33 1.68 -5.95 0.82
C ILE A 33 1.26 -5.02 1.94
N ILE A 34 0.12 -4.38 1.76
CA ILE A 34 -0.41 -3.46 2.75
C ILE A 34 -1.48 -4.18 3.53
N SER A 35 -1.32 -4.22 4.84
CA SER A 35 -2.24 -4.96 5.67
C SER A 35 -3.63 -4.37 5.59
N ARG A 36 -4.60 -5.24 5.85
CA ARG A 36 -5.99 -4.84 5.81
C ARG A 36 -6.26 -3.68 6.76
N GLN A 37 -5.60 -3.67 7.89
CA GLN A 37 -5.84 -2.63 8.88
C GLN A 37 -5.31 -1.28 8.43
N TYR A 38 -4.32 -1.27 7.59
CA TYR A 38 -3.73 -0.03 7.13
C TYR A 38 -4.41 0.51 5.88
N VAL A 39 -5.20 -0.31 5.21
CA VAL A 39 -5.83 0.10 3.96
C VAL A 39 -6.69 1.35 4.11
N PRO A 40 -7.51 1.49 5.15
CA PRO A 40 -8.32 2.71 5.27
C PRO A 40 -7.45 3.96 5.39
N VAL A 41 -6.35 3.86 6.12
CA VAL A 41 -5.45 4.99 6.27
C VAL A 41 -4.82 5.34 4.94
N LEU A 42 -4.42 4.31 4.20
CA LEU A 42 -3.82 4.51 2.90
C LEU A 42 -4.79 5.19 1.94
N LYS A 43 -6.03 4.73 1.93
CA LYS A 43 -7.01 5.31 1.03
C LYS A 43 -7.25 6.77 1.36
N GLU A 44 -7.27 7.09 2.64
CA GLU A 44 -7.47 8.46 3.06
C GLU A 44 -6.34 9.35 2.59
N ARG A 45 -5.12 8.85 2.73
CA ARG A 45 -3.96 9.63 2.32
C ARG A 45 -3.91 9.84 0.83
N LEU A 46 -4.41 8.88 0.07
CA LEU A 46 -4.42 8.97 -1.38
C LEU A 46 -5.65 9.66 -1.93
N GLY A 47 -6.63 9.94 -1.09
CA GLY A 47 -7.83 10.61 -1.55
C GLY A 47 -8.80 9.70 -2.27
N LEU A 48 -8.74 8.42 -1.97
CA LEU A 48 -9.62 7.46 -2.65
C LEU A 48 -10.92 7.25 -1.92
#